data_4999fd9a54b171fec5ff7e9f3ceb536a
#
_entry.id   4999fd9a54b171fec5ff7e9f3ceb536a
#
_cell.length_a   1.000
_cell.length_b   1.000
_cell.length_c   1.000
_cell.angle_alpha   90.00
_cell.angle_beta   90.00
_cell.angle_gamma   90.00
#
_symmetry.space_group_name_H-M   'P 1'
#
loop_
_entity.id
_entity.type
_entity.pdbx_description
1 polymer ?
#
loop_
_entity_poly.entity_id
_entity_poly.type
_entity_poly.pdbx_seq_one_letter_code
_entity_poly.pdbx_strand_id
1 'polypeptide(L)'
;MSAFEQPLHVSRRTPASLWQEYRIFPDRLELQSWILFHTIVISATEILTIEVCPSVFGGRKGFTWGIKLDMTDLRRHVLVRRNRGFWKRIAFTPDNPDEFARICQSII
;
A
#
# COMPACT_ATOMS: atom_id res chain seq x y z
N MET A 1 18.27 12.57 4.83
CA MET A 1 17.89 11.19 4.96
C MET A 1 19.01 10.39 5.51
N SER A 2 18.70 9.46 6.25
CA SER A 2 19.69 8.68 6.90
C SER A 2 19.88 7.36 6.21
N ALA A 3 21.11 6.99 5.95
CA ALA A 3 21.40 5.67 5.43
C ALA A 3 21.09 4.61 6.46
N PHE A 4 20.87 5.02 7.69
CA PHE A 4 20.61 4.08 8.79
C PHE A 4 19.15 3.99 9.16
N GLU A 5 18.30 4.66 8.40
CA GLU A 5 16.88 4.62 8.69
C GLU A 5 16.34 3.23 8.45
N GLN A 6 15.59 2.72 9.42
CA GLN A 6 15.05 1.39 9.34
C GLN A 6 13.55 1.43 9.22
N PRO A 7 12.97 0.61 8.35
CA PRO A 7 11.51 0.54 8.27
C PRO A 7 10.94 -0.13 9.51
N LEU A 8 9.74 0.28 9.89
CA LEU A 8 9.01 -0.36 10.95
C LEU A 8 8.50 -1.74 10.52
N HIS A 9 8.25 -1.90 9.25
CA HIS A 9 7.70 -3.12 8.70
C HIS A 9 8.02 -3.21 7.22
N VAL A 10 8.32 -4.41 6.78
CA VAL A 10 8.59 -4.67 5.37
C VAL A 10 7.70 -5.82 4.95
N SER A 11 6.85 -5.58 3.95
CA SER A 11 6.05 -6.64 3.38
C SER A 11 6.91 -7.41 2.40
N ARG A 12 6.92 -8.72 2.55
CA ARG A 12 7.76 -9.58 1.72
C ARG A 12 7.22 -9.64 0.30
N ARG A 13 8.12 -9.91 -0.61
CA ARG A 13 7.72 -10.12 -2.00
C ARG A 13 7.00 -11.45 -2.12
N THR A 14 5.83 -11.41 -2.71
CA THR A 14 5.00 -12.61 -2.89
C THR A 14 4.40 -12.58 -4.28
N PRO A 15 3.88 -13.71 -4.77
CA PRO A 15 3.19 -13.68 -6.06
C PRO A 15 2.00 -12.72 -6.06
N ALA A 16 1.30 -12.59 -4.94
CA ALA A 16 0.14 -11.69 -4.88
C ALA A 16 0.54 -10.24 -5.05
N SER A 17 1.72 -9.87 -4.60
CA SER A 17 2.21 -8.51 -4.75
C SER A 17 3.00 -8.34 -6.05
N LEU A 18 3.01 -9.35 -6.91
CA LEU A 18 3.79 -9.36 -8.14
C LEU A 18 5.27 -9.12 -7.84
N TRP A 19 5.72 -9.71 -6.71
CA TRP A 19 7.10 -9.63 -6.24
C TRP A 19 7.53 -8.22 -5.90
N GLN A 20 6.60 -7.32 -5.63
CA GLN A 20 6.90 -5.97 -5.20
C GLN A 20 7.02 -5.91 -3.69
N GLU A 21 7.78 -4.96 -3.21
CA GLU A 21 8.04 -4.80 -1.78
C GLU A 21 7.43 -3.50 -1.28
N TYR A 22 6.78 -3.56 -0.13
CA TYR A 22 6.13 -2.39 0.47
C TYR A 22 6.70 -2.20 1.87
N ARG A 23 7.08 -0.97 2.21
CA ARG A 23 7.73 -0.66 3.48
C ARG A 23 7.00 0.43 4.22
N ILE A 24 6.98 0.33 5.54
CA ILE A 24 6.42 1.35 6.40
C ILE A 24 7.55 1.95 7.21
N PHE A 25 7.73 3.26 7.10
CA PHE A 25 8.70 4.00 7.91
C PHE A 25 7.94 4.83 8.94
N PRO A 26 8.62 5.40 9.94
CA PRO A 26 7.92 6.17 10.96
C PRO A 26 7.14 7.37 10.43
N ASP A 27 7.50 7.89 9.27
CA ASP A 27 6.88 9.09 8.73
C ASP A 27 6.29 8.91 7.35
N ARG A 28 6.35 7.70 6.78
CA ARG A 28 5.89 7.53 5.40
C ARG A 28 5.76 6.06 5.03
N LEU A 29 5.09 5.84 3.90
CA LEU A 29 5.07 4.53 3.23
C LEU A 29 5.95 4.63 1.99
N GLU A 30 6.62 3.54 1.66
CA GLU A 30 7.35 3.43 0.40
C GLU A 30 6.90 2.18 -0.30
N LEU A 31 6.24 2.34 -1.43
CA LEU A 31 5.68 1.23 -2.20
C LEU A 31 6.51 1.08 -3.46
N GLN A 32 7.39 0.08 -3.48
CA GLN A 32 8.22 -0.16 -4.64
C GLN A 32 7.37 -0.82 -5.72
N SER A 33 7.37 -0.26 -6.89
CA SER A 33 6.57 -0.79 -7.98
C SER A 33 7.39 -0.89 -9.24
N TRP A 34 7.76 -2.09 -9.61
CA TRP A 34 8.51 -2.28 -10.84
C TRP A 34 7.59 -2.03 -12.06
N ILE A 35 6.30 -2.22 -11.88
CA ILE A 35 5.36 -1.96 -12.97
C ILE A 35 5.38 -0.49 -13.34
N LEU A 36 5.47 0.38 -12.36
CA LEU A 36 5.52 1.83 -12.60
C LEU A 36 6.95 2.34 -12.72
N PHE A 37 7.93 1.45 -12.56
CA PHE A 37 9.34 1.78 -12.65
C PHE A 37 9.79 2.83 -11.66
N HIS A 38 9.13 2.92 -10.52
CA HIS A 38 9.61 3.80 -9.46
C HIS A 38 8.92 3.46 -8.15
N THR A 39 9.40 4.07 -7.08
CA THR A 39 8.83 3.89 -5.75
C THR A 39 7.84 5.02 -5.49
N ILE A 40 6.65 4.64 -5.04
CA ILE A 40 5.64 5.62 -4.64
C ILE A 40 5.89 5.91 -3.16
N VAL A 41 6.12 7.18 -2.83
CA VAL A 41 6.34 7.60 -1.46
C VAL A 41 5.11 8.36 -1.00
N ILE A 42 4.51 7.91 0.11
CA ILE A 42 3.32 8.54 0.67
C ILE A 42 3.65 9.00 2.08
N SER A 43 3.72 10.31 2.28
CA SER A 43 3.97 10.87 3.60
C SER A 43 2.81 10.53 4.54
N ALA A 44 3.12 10.24 5.79
CA ALA A 44 2.09 9.93 6.77
C ALA A 44 1.06 11.05 6.88
N THR A 45 1.49 12.30 6.69
CA THR A 45 0.56 13.43 6.79
C THR A 45 -0.39 13.51 5.61
N GLU A 46 -0.12 12.77 4.53
CA GLU A 46 -0.99 12.77 3.36
C GLU A 46 -2.06 11.69 3.42
N ILE A 47 -1.92 10.75 4.34
CA ILE A 47 -2.81 9.59 4.39
C ILE A 47 -4.10 9.98 5.08
N LEU A 48 -5.21 9.80 4.39
CA LEU A 48 -6.53 10.02 4.97
C LEU A 48 -7.06 8.78 5.65
N THR A 49 -6.98 7.64 5.00
CA THR A 49 -7.45 6.38 5.58
C THR A 49 -6.62 5.21 5.07
N ILE A 50 -6.56 4.18 5.89
CA ILE A 50 -5.98 2.89 5.54
C ILE A 50 -7.07 1.86 5.80
N GLU A 51 -7.41 1.06 4.79
CA GLU A 51 -8.45 0.06 4.94
C GLU A 51 -7.96 -1.28 4.44
N VAL A 52 -8.40 -2.36 5.09
CA VAL A 52 -8.18 -3.70 4.58
C VAL A 52 -9.45 -4.10 3.87
N CYS A 53 -9.33 -4.42 2.59
CA CYS A 53 -10.49 -4.74 1.77
C CYS A 53 -10.45 -6.20 1.38
N PRO A 54 -11.61 -6.86 1.29
CA PRO A 54 -11.65 -8.23 0.80
C PRO A 54 -11.42 -8.22 -0.71
N SER A 55 -11.27 -9.41 -1.26
CA SER A 55 -11.19 -9.55 -2.71
C SER A 55 -12.45 -8.94 -3.33
N VAL A 56 -12.27 -8.24 -4.44
CA VAL A 56 -13.43 -7.67 -5.11
C VAL A 56 -14.09 -8.64 -6.04
N PHE A 57 -13.70 -9.88 -5.97
CA PHE A 57 -14.24 -10.91 -6.77
C PHE A 57 -15.68 -11.17 -6.48
N GLY A 58 -16.31 -10.61 -5.63
CA GLY A 58 -17.69 -10.80 -5.33
C GLY A 58 -18.57 -9.70 -5.85
N GLY A 59 -18.17 -9.03 -6.87
CA GLY A 59 -19.01 -8.04 -7.47
C GLY A 59 -18.95 -6.68 -6.85
N ARG A 60 -17.86 -6.38 -6.15
CA ARG A 60 -17.72 -5.07 -5.61
C ARG A 60 -17.66 -4.05 -6.69
N LYS A 61 -18.10 -2.85 -6.41
CA LYS A 61 -17.93 -1.78 -7.30
C LYS A 61 -16.53 -1.50 -7.53
N GLY A 62 -16.15 -1.18 -8.67
CA GLY A 62 -14.83 -0.83 -9.02
C GLY A 62 -14.41 0.36 -8.25
N PHE A 63 -13.13 0.56 -8.08
CA PHE A 63 -12.68 1.71 -7.44
C PHE A 63 -12.52 2.86 -8.43
N THR A 64 -12.90 4.03 -8.00
CA THR A 64 -13.13 5.09 -8.92
C THR A 64 -11.84 5.65 -9.44
N TRP A 65 -11.13 6.42 -8.75
CA TRP A 65 -9.95 7.05 -9.30
C TRP A 65 -8.74 6.62 -8.51
N GLY A 66 -7.99 5.70 -9.05
CA GLY A 66 -6.85 5.22 -8.34
C GLY A 66 -6.10 4.17 -9.12
N ILE A 67 -5.16 3.51 -8.46
CA ILE A 67 -4.32 2.52 -9.11
C ILE A 67 -4.22 1.29 -8.23
N LYS A 68 -4.16 0.13 -8.89
CA LYS A 68 -3.90 -1.13 -8.23
C LYS A 68 -2.51 -1.56 -8.61
N LEU A 69 -1.66 -1.76 -7.62
CA LEU A 69 -0.26 -2.06 -7.87
C LEU A 69 0.00 -3.54 -8.15
N ASP A 70 -0.93 -4.41 -7.77
CA ASP A 70 -0.72 -5.85 -7.90
C ASP A 70 -2.05 -6.59 -8.00
N MET A 71 -2.08 -7.82 -7.51
CA MET A 71 -3.25 -8.71 -7.68
C MET A 71 -4.33 -8.44 -6.66
N THR A 72 -4.70 -7.19 -6.45
CA THR A 72 -5.63 -6.82 -5.40
C THR A 72 -7.02 -7.40 -5.60
N ASP A 73 -7.43 -7.60 -6.85
CA ASP A 73 -8.77 -8.10 -7.11
C ASP A 73 -8.96 -9.54 -6.65
N LEU A 74 -7.89 -10.28 -6.49
CA LEU A 74 -7.96 -11.70 -6.17
C LEU A 74 -7.74 -11.98 -4.70
N ARG A 75 -7.33 -11.00 -3.93
CA ARG A 75 -6.91 -11.23 -2.56
C ARG A 75 -7.36 -10.12 -1.64
N ARG A 76 -7.35 -10.42 -0.35
CA ARG A 76 -7.49 -9.41 0.68
C ARG A 76 -6.32 -8.45 0.55
N HIS A 77 -6.59 -7.17 0.52
CA HIS A 77 -5.56 -6.17 0.21
C HIS A 77 -5.76 -4.90 1.01
N VAL A 78 -4.81 -3.98 0.90
CA VAL A 78 -4.86 -2.71 1.61
C VAL A 78 -5.16 -1.60 0.60
N LEU A 79 -6.05 -0.70 0.98
CA LEU A 79 -6.37 0.48 0.20
C LEU A 79 -5.96 1.71 1.01
N VAL A 80 -5.07 2.51 0.43
CA VAL A 80 -4.64 3.77 1.02
C VAL A 80 -5.33 4.90 0.28
N ARG A 81 -5.99 5.79 1.03
CA ARG A 81 -6.57 7.00 0.46
C ARG A 81 -5.76 8.17 0.96
N ARG A 82 -5.39 9.06 0.05
CA ARG A 82 -4.55 10.20 0.41
C ARG A 82 -5.09 11.47 -0.19
N ASN A 83 -4.63 12.61 0.35
CA ASN A 83 -5.15 13.90 -0.10
C ASN A 83 -4.27 14.58 -1.14
N ARG A 84 -3.18 13.96 -1.54
CA ARG A 84 -2.25 14.55 -2.51
C ARG A 84 -1.80 13.51 -3.50
N GLY A 85 -1.23 13.98 -4.59
CA GLY A 85 -0.67 13.10 -5.59
C GLY A 85 -1.66 12.81 -6.69
N PHE A 86 -1.16 12.23 -7.78
CA PHE A 86 -1.98 11.94 -8.92
C PHE A 86 -3.04 10.89 -8.60
N TRP A 87 -2.63 9.80 -7.98
CA TRP A 87 -3.57 8.76 -7.57
C TRP A 87 -3.97 8.99 -6.13
N LYS A 88 -5.25 9.27 -5.91
CA LYS A 88 -5.76 9.48 -4.56
C LYS A 88 -6.01 8.19 -3.83
N ARG A 89 -6.17 7.09 -4.55
CA ARG A 89 -6.42 5.78 -3.97
C ARG A 89 -5.41 4.82 -4.54
N ILE A 90 -4.71 4.10 -3.68
CA ILE A 90 -3.69 3.14 -4.09
C ILE A 90 -3.98 1.83 -3.38
N ALA A 91 -4.19 0.78 -4.15
CA ALA A 91 -4.48 -0.55 -3.60
C ALA A 91 -3.29 -1.45 -3.87
N PHE A 92 -2.93 -2.25 -2.88
CA PHE A 92 -1.81 -3.18 -3.01
C PHE A 92 -2.00 -4.32 -2.02
N THR A 93 -1.30 -5.43 -2.26
CA THR A 93 -1.45 -6.65 -1.47
C THR A 93 -0.15 -6.96 -0.74
N PRO A 94 0.00 -6.49 0.52
CA PRO A 94 1.17 -6.90 1.30
C PRO A 94 1.03 -8.36 1.74
N ASP A 95 2.10 -8.93 2.26
CA ASP A 95 2.07 -10.34 2.67
C ASP A 95 1.11 -10.59 3.82
N ASN A 96 0.88 -9.59 4.65
CA ASN A 96 -0.11 -9.68 5.74
C ASN A 96 -0.87 -8.37 5.80
N PRO A 97 -1.99 -8.25 5.07
CA PRO A 97 -2.70 -6.97 4.98
C PRO A 97 -3.15 -6.42 6.32
N ASP A 98 -3.63 -7.28 7.21
CA ASP A 98 -4.12 -6.81 8.50
C ASP A 98 -2.99 -6.22 9.34
N GLU A 99 -1.87 -6.88 9.39
CA GLU A 99 -0.74 -6.36 10.15
C GLU A 99 -0.17 -5.11 9.50
N PHE A 100 -0.08 -5.09 8.18
CA PHE A 100 0.41 -3.92 7.47
C PHE A 100 -0.46 -2.70 7.80
N ALA A 101 -1.78 -2.87 7.74
CA ALA A 101 -2.68 -1.77 8.03
C ALA A 101 -2.57 -1.32 9.48
N ARG A 102 -2.43 -2.27 10.40
CA ARG A 102 -2.32 -1.95 11.82
C ARG A 102 -1.08 -1.11 12.09
N ILE A 103 0.05 -1.51 11.53
CA ILE A 103 1.29 -0.78 11.75
C ILE A 103 1.22 0.58 11.06
N CYS A 104 0.63 0.61 9.87
CA CYS A 104 0.51 1.84 9.14
C CYS A 104 -0.34 2.86 9.90
N GLN A 105 -1.39 2.41 10.57
CA GLN A 105 -2.22 3.32 11.33
C GLN A 105 -1.48 3.91 12.52
N SER A 106 -0.43 3.26 12.97
CA SER A 106 0.33 3.78 14.10
C SER A 106 1.18 4.99 13.73
N ILE A 107 1.39 5.24 12.44
CA ILE A 107 2.21 6.38 12.03
C ILE A 107 1.38 7.57 11.54
N ILE A 108 0.07 7.41 11.49
CA ILE A 108 -0.81 8.47 11.01
C ILE A 108 -1.10 9.47 12.11
#